data_6817f0d7305ed47efe5af4523f7949d0
#
_entry.id   6817f0d7305ed47efe5af4523f7949d0
#
_cell.length_a   1.000
_cell.length_b   1.000
_cell.length_c   1.000
_cell.angle_alpha   90.00
_cell.angle_beta   90.00
_cell.angle_gamma   90.00
#
_symmetry.space_group_name_H-M   'P 1'
#
loop_
_entity.id
_entity.type
_entity.pdbx_description
1 polymer ?
#
loop_
_entity_poly.entity_id
_entity_poly.type
_entity_poly.pdbx_seq_one_letter_code
_entity_poly.pdbx_strand_id
1 'polypeptide(L)'
;MAKFNEYDYGSNDFAHSNDFNSLENEKRAWRIEIEMKIKKKIEDAEKSIKDNTNKAKSEINNTVNTSTTTINGKLGTMDVKLDTISSTADTNKSYLKNIMDNLKTRFI
;
A
#
# COMPACT_ATOMS: atom_id res chain seq x y z
N MET A 1 19.75 24.69 -31.43
CA MET A 1 21.12 24.90 -30.98
C MET A 1 21.86 25.80 -31.95
N ALA A 2 22.55 26.85 -31.49
CA ALA A 2 23.33 27.71 -32.38
C ALA A 2 24.41 26.91 -33.07
N LYS A 3 24.65 27.27 -34.32
CA LYS A 3 25.72 26.66 -35.07
C LYS A 3 26.97 27.48 -34.91
N PHE A 4 28.01 26.87 -34.42
CA PHE A 4 29.33 27.48 -34.41
C PHE A 4 29.87 27.42 -35.83
N ASN A 5 30.27 28.59 -36.36
CA ASN A 5 30.81 28.64 -37.71
C ASN A 5 32.36 28.60 -37.63
N GLU A 6 32.93 27.50 -37.97
CA GLU A 6 34.36 27.30 -37.95
C GLU A 6 35.12 28.11 -39.00
N TYR A 7 34.44 28.59 -40.01
CA TYR A 7 35.06 29.30 -41.11
C TYR A 7 35.20 30.80 -40.89
N ASP A 8 34.74 31.32 -39.74
CA ASP A 8 34.86 32.73 -39.36
C ASP A 8 36.19 33.03 -38.64
N TYR A 9 37.17 32.15 -38.74
CA TYR A 9 38.44 32.34 -38.11
C TYR A 9 39.14 33.60 -38.66
N GLY A 10 39.54 34.47 -37.76
CA GLY A 10 40.30 35.68 -38.08
C GLY A 10 39.51 36.78 -38.70
N SER A 11 38.20 36.67 -38.80
CA SER A 11 37.38 37.71 -39.35
C SER A 11 37.31 38.92 -38.44
N ASN A 12 37.10 38.74 -37.14
CA ASN A 12 36.96 39.84 -36.22
C ASN A 12 36.85 39.24 -34.80
N ASP A 13 37.77 39.63 -33.93
CA ASP A 13 37.78 39.12 -32.57
C ASP A 13 36.47 39.41 -31.81
N PHE A 14 35.89 40.56 -32.07
CA PHE A 14 34.61 40.96 -31.46
C PHE A 14 33.46 40.05 -31.92
N ALA A 15 33.35 39.78 -33.19
CA ALA A 15 32.31 38.90 -33.73
C ALA A 15 32.51 37.47 -33.24
N HIS A 16 33.73 36.99 -33.20
CA HIS A 16 34.06 35.67 -32.69
C HIS A 16 33.73 35.55 -31.20
N SER A 17 34.00 36.53 -30.40
CA SER A 17 33.66 36.59 -29.00
C SER A 17 32.14 36.57 -28.76
N ASN A 18 31.38 37.26 -29.61
CA ASN A 18 29.92 37.25 -29.55
C ASN A 18 29.35 35.86 -29.89
N ASP A 19 29.90 35.19 -30.87
CA ASP A 19 29.49 33.84 -31.24
C ASP A 19 29.76 32.85 -30.10
N PHE A 20 30.90 32.96 -29.46
CA PHE A 20 31.24 32.18 -28.30
C PHE A 20 30.28 32.41 -27.13
N ASN A 21 29.97 33.65 -26.83
CA ASN A 21 29.04 34.01 -25.76
C ASN A 21 27.62 33.52 -26.06
N SER A 22 27.19 33.60 -27.29
CA SER A 22 25.89 33.12 -27.73
C SER A 22 25.80 31.62 -27.56
N LEU A 23 26.85 30.85 -27.93
CA LEU A 23 26.90 29.42 -27.74
C LEU A 23 26.88 29.03 -26.26
N GLU A 24 27.61 29.74 -25.41
CA GLU A 24 27.61 29.49 -23.96
C GLU A 24 26.25 29.76 -23.35
N ASN A 25 25.55 30.80 -23.77
CA ASN A 25 24.18 31.10 -23.33
C ASN A 25 23.20 30.02 -23.73
N GLU A 26 23.31 29.46 -24.93
CA GLU A 26 22.48 28.35 -25.39
C GLU A 26 22.73 27.07 -24.60
N LYS A 27 24.00 26.77 -24.34
CA LYS A 27 24.37 25.62 -23.52
C LYS A 27 23.79 25.75 -22.10
N ARG A 28 23.82 26.92 -21.54
CA ARG A 28 23.26 27.19 -20.22
C ARG A 28 21.75 27.00 -20.23
N ALA A 29 21.06 27.55 -21.20
CA ALA A 29 19.62 27.41 -21.35
C ALA A 29 19.21 25.94 -21.51
N TRP A 30 19.95 25.20 -22.35
CA TRP A 30 19.73 23.78 -22.55
C TRP A 30 19.94 22.97 -21.28
N ARG A 31 20.98 23.28 -20.52
CA ARG A 31 21.28 22.63 -19.24
C ARG A 31 20.15 22.86 -18.24
N ILE A 32 19.69 24.08 -18.12
CA ILE A 32 18.57 24.44 -17.24
C ILE A 32 17.31 23.66 -17.64
N GLU A 33 17.02 23.60 -18.93
CA GLU A 33 15.86 22.86 -19.44
C GLU A 33 15.92 21.37 -19.06
N ILE A 34 17.09 20.76 -19.21
CA ILE A 34 17.27 19.35 -18.84
C ILE A 34 17.13 19.17 -17.33
N GLU A 35 17.71 20.06 -16.53
CA GLU A 35 17.58 20.01 -15.08
C GLU A 35 16.12 20.11 -14.65
N MET A 36 15.35 20.97 -15.26
CA MET A 36 13.92 21.12 -14.99
C MET A 36 13.14 19.87 -15.37
N LYS A 37 13.46 19.25 -16.51
CA LYS A 37 12.82 18.01 -16.94
C LYS A 37 13.13 16.85 -15.99
N ILE A 38 14.39 16.76 -15.55
CA ILE A 38 14.80 15.72 -14.59
C ILE A 38 14.10 15.93 -13.26
N LYS A 39 14.07 17.16 -12.78
CA LYS A 39 13.38 17.51 -11.52
C LYS A 39 11.91 17.12 -11.58
N LYS A 40 11.24 17.45 -12.68
CA LYS A 40 9.84 17.09 -12.87
C LYS A 40 9.62 15.58 -12.86
N LYS A 41 10.49 14.83 -13.54
CA LYS A 41 10.40 13.37 -13.55
C LYS A 41 10.59 12.78 -12.16
N ILE A 42 11.49 13.33 -11.38
CA ILE A 42 11.71 12.90 -9.99
C ILE A 42 10.48 13.20 -9.14
N GLU A 43 9.92 14.40 -9.25
CA GLU A 43 8.71 14.80 -8.52
C GLU A 43 7.52 13.90 -8.89
N ASP A 44 7.35 13.61 -10.18
CA ASP A 44 6.29 12.73 -10.67
C ASP A 44 6.47 11.30 -10.14
N ALA A 45 7.71 10.80 -10.11
CA ALA A 45 8.02 9.48 -9.56
C ALA A 45 7.76 9.43 -8.05
N GLU A 46 8.17 10.44 -7.31
CA GLU A 46 7.92 10.54 -5.87
C GLU A 46 6.42 10.54 -5.58
N LYS A 47 5.64 11.29 -6.36
CA LYS A 47 4.19 11.33 -6.24
C LYS A 47 3.58 9.96 -6.50
N SER A 48 4.01 9.28 -7.56
CA SER A 48 3.52 7.94 -7.90
C SER A 48 3.83 6.94 -6.78
N ILE A 49 5.03 6.98 -6.24
CA ILE A 49 5.43 6.10 -5.12
C ILE A 49 4.56 6.38 -3.90
N LYS A 50 4.36 7.64 -3.56
CA LYS A 50 3.53 8.03 -2.43
C LYS A 50 2.08 7.57 -2.61
N ASP A 51 1.50 7.80 -3.79
CA ASP A 51 0.13 7.40 -4.10
C ASP A 51 -0.02 5.88 -4.04
N ASN A 52 0.94 5.14 -4.60
CA ASN A 52 0.93 3.67 -4.57
C ASN A 52 1.09 3.14 -3.15
N THR A 53 1.94 3.75 -2.34
CA THR A 53 2.13 3.39 -0.94
C THR A 53 0.86 3.61 -0.14
N ASN A 54 0.20 4.75 -0.32
CA ASN A 54 -1.06 5.07 0.36
C ASN A 54 -2.18 4.12 -0.06
N LYS A 55 -2.23 3.77 -1.34
CA LYS A 55 -3.19 2.79 -1.85
C LYS A 55 -2.96 1.41 -1.23
N ALA A 56 -1.71 0.97 -1.19
CA ALA A 56 -1.36 -0.31 -0.58
C ALA A 56 -1.71 -0.34 0.92
N LYS A 57 -1.43 0.73 1.65
CA LYS A 57 -1.83 0.86 3.07
C LYS A 57 -3.33 0.73 3.25
N SER A 58 -4.10 1.42 2.41
CA SER A 58 -5.56 1.39 2.46
C SER A 58 -6.09 -0.01 2.19
N GLU A 59 -5.56 -0.70 1.18
CA GLU A 59 -5.95 -2.06 0.81
C GLU A 59 -5.61 -3.05 1.94
N ILE A 60 -4.44 -2.93 2.54
CA ILE A 60 -4.01 -3.76 3.66
C ILE A 60 -4.94 -3.54 4.86
N ASN A 61 -5.22 -2.30 5.22
CA ASN A 61 -6.12 -1.97 6.34
C ASN A 61 -7.51 -2.53 6.10
N ASN A 62 -8.04 -2.40 4.90
CA ASN A 62 -9.35 -2.94 4.54
C ASN A 62 -9.38 -4.46 4.64
N THR A 63 -8.33 -5.13 4.16
CA THR A 63 -8.21 -6.59 4.23
C THR A 63 -8.12 -7.06 5.69
N VAL A 64 -7.29 -6.40 6.50
CA VAL A 64 -7.15 -6.72 7.92
C VAL A 64 -8.48 -6.52 8.65
N ASN A 65 -9.15 -5.40 8.42
CA ASN A 65 -10.43 -5.10 9.08
C ASN A 65 -11.50 -6.10 8.69
N THR A 66 -11.58 -6.47 7.40
CA THR A 66 -12.54 -7.46 6.91
C THR A 66 -12.24 -8.83 7.53
N SER A 67 -10.98 -9.24 7.56
CA SER A 67 -10.58 -10.50 8.15
C SER A 67 -10.86 -10.55 9.65
N THR A 68 -10.59 -9.46 10.36
CA THR A 68 -10.89 -9.33 11.79
C THR A 68 -12.39 -9.47 12.06
N THR A 69 -13.22 -8.79 11.28
CA THR A 69 -14.67 -8.88 11.39
C THR A 69 -15.17 -10.31 11.15
N THR A 70 -14.62 -10.97 10.12
CA THR A 70 -14.96 -12.37 9.79
C THR A 70 -14.57 -13.32 10.93
N ILE A 71 -13.36 -13.15 11.47
CA ILE A 71 -12.87 -13.98 12.57
C ILE A 71 -13.73 -13.77 13.81
N ASN A 72 -14.02 -12.53 14.18
CA ASN A 72 -14.86 -12.21 15.33
C ASN A 72 -16.27 -12.80 15.18
N GLY A 73 -16.83 -12.74 13.97
CA GLY A 73 -18.13 -13.37 13.69
C GLY A 73 -18.11 -14.87 13.88
N LYS A 74 -17.05 -15.53 13.40
CA LYS A 74 -16.89 -16.97 13.59
C LYS A 74 -16.68 -17.36 15.05
N LEU A 75 -15.90 -16.57 15.79
CA LEU A 75 -15.71 -16.77 17.22
C LEU A 75 -17.03 -16.64 17.97
N GLY A 76 -17.84 -15.64 17.65
CA GLY A 76 -19.18 -15.48 18.24
C GLY A 76 -20.06 -16.68 17.95
N THR A 77 -20.05 -17.20 16.73
CA THR A 77 -20.81 -18.41 16.36
C THR A 77 -20.32 -19.62 17.14
N MET A 78 -19.01 -19.76 17.31
CA MET A 78 -18.45 -20.85 18.10
C MET A 78 -18.86 -20.76 19.57
N ASP A 79 -18.88 -19.57 20.15
CA ASP A 79 -19.34 -19.37 21.53
C ASP A 79 -20.78 -19.83 21.73
N VAL A 80 -21.67 -19.48 20.81
CA VAL A 80 -23.06 -19.93 20.84
C VAL A 80 -23.16 -21.44 20.73
N LYS A 81 -22.37 -22.05 19.85
CA LYS A 81 -22.34 -23.52 19.70
C LYS A 81 -21.83 -24.21 20.97
N LEU A 82 -20.79 -23.65 21.60
CA LEU A 82 -20.27 -24.19 22.85
C LEU A 82 -21.30 -24.09 23.97
N ASP A 83 -22.02 -22.98 24.07
CA ASP A 83 -23.10 -22.83 25.06
C ASP A 83 -24.20 -23.86 24.84
N THR A 84 -24.56 -24.11 23.58
CA THR A 84 -25.55 -25.12 23.21
C THR A 84 -25.08 -26.51 23.61
N ILE A 85 -23.81 -26.84 23.32
CA ILE A 85 -23.21 -28.14 23.70
C ILE A 85 -23.21 -28.29 25.23
N SER A 86 -22.83 -27.26 25.95
CA SER A 86 -22.82 -27.26 27.41
C SER A 86 -24.22 -27.52 27.98
N SER A 87 -25.21 -26.79 27.47
CA SER A 87 -26.61 -26.97 27.88
C SER A 87 -27.14 -28.39 27.57
N THR A 88 -26.80 -28.92 26.40
CA THR A 88 -27.16 -30.27 26.03
C THR A 88 -26.51 -31.31 26.93
N ALA A 89 -25.24 -31.11 27.28
CA ALA A 89 -24.52 -32.00 28.19
C ALA A 89 -25.17 -31.99 29.57
N ASP A 90 -25.57 -30.82 30.08
CA ASP A 90 -26.25 -30.69 31.37
C ASP A 90 -27.60 -31.40 31.35
N THR A 91 -28.35 -31.26 30.28
CA THR A 91 -29.62 -31.93 30.09
C THR A 91 -29.43 -33.45 30.06
N ASN A 92 -28.45 -33.92 29.31
CA ASN A 92 -28.13 -35.36 29.24
C ASN A 92 -27.72 -35.92 30.61
N LYS A 93 -26.93 -35.16 31.36
CA LYS A 93 -26.55 -35.51 32.72
C LYS A 93 -27.76 -35.68 33.63
N SER A 94 -28.71 -34.75 33.54
CA SER A 94 -29.95 -34.83 34.31
C SER A 94 -30.81 -36.07 33.96
N TYR A 95 -30.92 -36.38 32.67
CA TYR A 95 -31.63 -37.55 32.21
C TYR A 95 -30.96 -38.84 32.70
N LEU A 96 -29.66 -38.92 32.62
CA LEU A 96 -28.92 -40.09 33.10
C LEU A 96 -29.07 -40.26 34.61
N LYS A 97 -29.03 -39.17 35.37
CA LYS A 97 -29.26 -39.23 36.81
C LYS A 97 -30.68 -39.74 37.13
N ASN A 98 -31.70 -39.23 36.42
CA ASN A 98 -33.06 -39.72 36.62
C ASN A 98 -33.22 -41.20 36.30
N ILE A 99 -32.58 -41.66 35.24
CA ILE A 99 -32.59 -43.10 34.88
C ILE A 99 -31.93 -43.91 35.94
N MET A 100 -30.81 -43.48 36.45
CA MET A 100 -30.09 -44.20 37.52
C MET A 100 -30.89 -44.24 38.81
N ASP A 101 -31.52 -43.14 39.19
CA ASP A 101 -32.35 -43.07 40.41
C ASP A 101 -33.56 -43.99 40.27
N ASN A 102 -34.19 -44.02 39.12
CA ASN A 102 -35.33 -44.92 38.84
C ASN A 102 -34.89 -46.39 38.92
N LEU A 103 -33.75 -46.72 38.36
CA LEU A 103 -33.21 -48.09 38.42
C LEU A 103 -32.94 -48.50 39.87
N LYS A 104 -32.29 -47.63 40.65
CA LYS A 104 -32.06 -47.89 42.06
C LYS A 104 -33.33 -48.16 42.83
N THR A 105 -34.37 -47.38 42.58
CA THR A 105 -35.68 -47.55 43.25
C THR A 105 -36.28 -48.88 42.88
N ARG A 106 -36.14 -49.32 41.61
CA ARG A 106 -36.73 -50.62 41.17
C ARG A 106 -36.05 -51.80 41.69
N PHE A 107 -34.72 -51.73 41.98
CA PHE A 107 -33.96 -52.89 42.37
C PHE A 107 -33.57 -52.88 43.86
N ILE A 108 -34.10 -51.94 44.60
CA ILE A 108 -34.01 -51.99 46.06
C ILE A 108 -35.18 -52.78 46.61
#